data_2d69c96404c95d0c2a2ca88ad5547837
#
_entry.id   2d69c96404c95d0c2a2ca88ad5547837
#
_cell.length_a   1.000
_cell.length_b   1.000
_cell.length_c   1.000
_cell.angle_alpha   90.00
_cell.angle_beta   90.00
_cell.angle_gamma   90.00
#
_symmetry.space_group_name_H-M   'P 1'
#
loop_
_entity.id
_entity.type
_entity.pdbx_description
1 polymer ?
#
loop_
_entity_poly.entity_id
_entity_poly.type
_entity_poly.pdbx_seq_one_letter_code
_entity_poly.pdbx_strand_id
1 'polypeptide(L)'
;DCEQLCPHAQFTAVSTVGDGDIAHPHRGGFAAALRTDARFVVPVPPALPLECVAPLLCAGVTVFAPMQRLGVKAGSRVAVAGIGGLGHLSLQFAVAMGAHVTAVSASMDKKVDAEKMGAADFVYTKDAEAMKRAEDSFDFLFCTVSGAAAVSRYVPLLRSNGRLCLLGVVRKPLTLTSQ
;
A
#
# COMPACT_ATOMS: atom_id res chain seq x y z
N ASP A 1 -11.69 -18.46 -4.59
CA ASP A 1 -12.36 -18.26 -3.30
C ASP A 1 -12.04 -16.84 -2.82
N CYS A 2 -13.06 -16.06 -2.50
CA CYS A 2 -12.95 -14.66 -2.08
C CYS A 2 -13.62 -14.49 -0.71
N GLU A 3 -13.20 -15.28 0.26
CA GLU A 3 -13.77 -15.30 1.62
C GLU A 3 -13.72 -13.94 2.32
N GLN A 4 -12.71 -13.13 2.01
CA GLN A 4 -12.60 -11.74 2.48
C GLN A 4 -13.73 -10.82 1.96
N LEU A 5 -14.46 -11.22 0.94
CA LEU A 5 -15.60 -10.49 0.38
C LEU A 5 -16.93 -11.06 0.85
N CYS A 6 -16.94 -11.99 1.81
CA CYS A 6 -18.15 -12.57 2.38
C CYS A 6 -19.00 -11.45 3.01
N PRO A 7 -20.31 -11.34 2.66
CA PRO A 7 -21.18 -10.33 3.26
C PRO A 7 -21.41 -10.56 4.77
N HIS A 8 -21.13 -11.76 5.26
CA HIS A 8 -21.19 -12.12 6.69
C HIS A 8 -19.81 -12.08 7.38
N ALA A 9 -18.77 -11.53 6.70
CA ALA A 9 -17.45 -11.40 7.30
C ALA A 9 -17.50 -10.51 8.54
N GLN A 10 -16.97 -11.01 9.65
CA GLN A 10 -16.84 -10.25 10.90
C GLN A 10 -15.39 -9.78 11.05
N PHE A 11 -15.21 -8.49 11.25
CA PHE A 11 -13.90 -7.96 11.58
C PHE A 11 -13.53 -8.37 13.01
N THR A 12 -12.41 -9.06 13.17
CA THR A 12 -11.88 -9.46 14.48
C THR A 12 -11.05 -8.38 15.16
N ALA A 13 -10.73 -7.28 14.46
CA ALA A 13 -10.21 -6.08 15.11
C ALA A 13 -11.27 -5.50 16.05
N VAL A 14 -10.88 -4.62 16.96
CA VAL A 14 -11.82 -3.95 17.88
C VAL A 14 -12.96 -3.34 17.06
N SER A 15 -14.04 -4.07 16.95
CA SER A 15 -15.20 -3.73 16.16
C SER A 15 -16.46 -3.83 17.02
N THR A 16 -17.23 -2.78 17.00
CA THR A 16 -18.61 -2.77 17.48
C THR A 16 -19.59 -3.20 16.37
N VAL A 17 -19.07 -3.60 15.21
CA VAL A 17 -19.87 -4.00 14.05
C VAL A 17 -19.98 -5.52 14.00
N GLY A 18 -20.92 -6.02 14.70
CA GLY A 18 -21.45 -7.36 14.63
C GLY A 18 -22.78 -7.30 15.36
N ASP A 19 -23.83 -7.77 14.81
CA ASP A 19 -25.18 -8.08 15.31
C ASP A 19 -25.74 -7.36 16.56
N GLY A 20 -25.27 -6.14 16.84
CA GLY A 20 -25.82 -5.30 17.91
C GLY A 20 -25.51 -5.74 19.34
N ASP A 21 -24.75 -6.81 19.57
CA ASP A 21 -24.35 -7.21 20.92
C ASP A 21 -23.13 -6.43 21.39
N ILE A 22 -23.38 -5.25 21.95
CA ILE A 22 -22.37 -4.37 22.57
C ILE A 22 -21.75 -5.06 23.81
N ALA A 23 -22.38 -6.09 24.36
CA ALA A 23 -21.94 -6.76 25.58
C ALA A 23 -20.68 -7.62 25.37
N HIS A 24 -20.39 -8.05 24.14
CA HIS A 24 -19.24 -8.91 23.83
C HIS A 24 -18.46 -8.42 22.60
N PRO A 25 -17.80 -7.24 22.65
CA PRO A 25 -17.04 -6.74 21.52
C PRO A 25 -15.88 -7.68 21.20
N HIS A 26 -15.70 -7.99 19.92
CA HIS A 26 -14.50 -8.70 19.47
C HIS A 26 -13.25 -7.85 19.75
N ARG A 27 -12.28 -8.41 20.45
CA ARG A 27 -11.05 -7.72 20.83
C ARG A 27 -9.87 -8.10 19.94
N GLY A 28 -10.07 -8.96 18.93
CA GLY A 28 -9.04 -9.41 18.01
C GLY A 28 -7.84 -10.00 18.72
N GLY A 29 -6.65 -9.54 18.36
CA GLY A 29 -5.38 -9.96 18.96
C GLY A 29 -5.05 -9.34 20.32
N PHE A 30 -5.90 -8.43 20.86
CA PHE A 30 -5.70 -7.86 22.20
C PHE A 30 -6.20 -8.83 23.29
N ALA A 31 -5.66 -10.06 23.25
CA ALA A 31 -6.03 -11.12 24.17
C ALA A 31 -4.86 -12.11 24.36
N ALA A 32 -4.82 -12.80 25.50
CA ALA A 32 -3.83 -13.84 25.78
C ALA A 32 -3.99 -15.08 24.87
N ALA A 33 -5.19 -15.31 24.37
CA ALA A 33 -5.50 -16.37 23.42
C ALA A 33 -6.68 -15.97 22.53
N LEU A 34 -6.63 -16.44 21.28
CA LEU A 34 -7.68 -16.22 20.28
C LEU A 34 -8.14 -17.60 19.74
N ARG A 35 -9.45 -17.76 19.62
CA ARG A 35 -10.05 -18.90 18.91
C ARG A 35 -10.54 -18.41 17.54
N THR A 36 -9.99 -18.98 16.48
CA THR A 36 -10.36 -18.64 15.11
C THR A 36 -10.36 -19.86 14.21
N ASP A 37 -10.93 -19.76 13.02
CA ASP A 37 -10.89 -20.82 12.02
C ASP A 37 -9.45 -20.95 11.49
N ALA A 38 -8.94 -22.19 11.47
CA ALA A 38 -7.57 -22.50 11.04
C ALA A 38 -7.25 -22.06 9.61
N ARG A 39 -8.26 -21.90 8.73
CA ARG A 39 -8.09 -21.38 7.36
C ARG A 39 -7.57 -19.95 7.31
N PHE A 40 -7.76 -19.18 8.37
CA PHE A 40 -7.29 -17.79 8.49
C PHE A 40 -6.01 -17.67 9.32
N VAL A 41 -5.41 -18.79 9.71
CA VAL A 41 -4.14 -18.82 10.45
C VAL A 41 -3.00 -19.04 9.46
N VAL A 42 -2.01 -18.14 9.48
CA VAL A 42 -0.82 -18.22 8.64
C VAL A 42 0.38 -18.59 9.53
N PRO A 43 1.05 -19.71 9.27
CA PRO A 43 2.29 -20.06 9.98
C PRO A 43 3.37 -18.98 9.74
N VAL A 44 3.99 -18.53 10.81
CA VAL A 44 5.11 -17.58 10.71
C VAL A 44 6.38 -18.38 10.41
N PRO A 45 7.12 -18.05 9.32
CA PRO A 45 8.42 -18.67 9.06
C PRO A 45 9.40 -18.44 10.21
N PRO A 46 10.13 -19.46 10.70
CA PRO A 46 11.04 -19.35 11.84
C PRO A 46 12.17 -18.33 11.66
N ALA A 47 12.49 -17.99 10.42
CA ALA A 47 13.53 -17.00 10.09
C ALA A 47 13.07 -15.54 10.30
N LEU A 48 11.77 -15.30 10.51
CA LEU A 48 11.25 -13.94 10.71
C LEU A 48 11.12 -13.63 12.21
N PRO A 49 11.67 -12.51 12.68
CA PRO A 49 11.41 -12.00 14.03
C PRO A 49 9.94 -11.75 14.23
N LEU A 50 9.34 -12.28 15.30
CA LEU A 50 7.88 -12.18 15.54
C LEU A 50 7.38 -10.75 15.61
N GLU A 51 8.18 -9.83 16.16
CA GLU A 51 7.87 -8.40 16.26
C GLU A 51 7.74 -7.70 14.90
N CYS A 52 8.32 -8.28 13.83
CA CYS A 52 8.25 -7.75 12.47
C CYS A 52 7.08 -8.31 11.66
N VAL A 53 6.44 -9.39 12.12
CA VAL A 53 5.46 -10.14 11.32
C VAL A 53 4.09 -9.46 11.26
N ALA A 54 3.61 -8.94 12.39
CA ALA A 54 2.26 -8.38 12.46
C ALA A 54 1.99 -7.28 11.40
N PRO A 55 2.90 -6.31 11.16
CA PRO A 55 2.72 -5.34 10.07
C PRO A 55 2.65 -5.97 8.67
N LEU A 56 3.32 -7.09 8.44
CA LEU A 56 3.32 -7.76 7.14
C LEU A 56 1.97 -8.42 6.82
N LEU A 57 1.23 -8.86 7.83
CA LEU A 57 -0.09 -9.49 7.65
C LEU A 57 -1.21 -8.48 7.31
N CYS A 58 -0.97 -7.20 7.51
CA CYS A 58 -1.91 -6.13 7.11
C CYS A 58 -1.29 -5.27 6.01
N ALA A 59 -0.36 -4.39 6.37
CA ALA A 59 0.28 -3.47 5.43
C ALA A 59 1.09 -4.20 4.36
N GLY A 60 1.79 -5.28 4.72
CA GLY A 60 2.57 -6.09 3.78
C GLY A 60 1.70 -6.70 2.69
N VAL A 61 0.66 -7.46 3.06
CA VAL A 61 -0.23 -8.09 2.07
C VAL A 61 -0.99 -7.05 1.26
N THR A 62 -1.36 -5.91 1.86
CA THR A 62 -2.07 -4.82 1.18
C THR A 62 -1.26 -4.25 0.00
N VAL A 63 0.05 -4.16 0.13
CA VAL A 63 0.91 -3.63 -0.93
C VAL A 63 1.44 -4.73 -1.86
N PHE A 64 1.78 -5.90 -1.34
CA PHE A 64 2.36 -7.01 -2.10
C PHE A 64 1.36 -7.65 -3.07
N ALA A 65 0.15 -7.96 -2.60
CA ALA A 65 -0.85 -8.65 -3.42
C ALA A 65 -1.23 -7.89 -4.72
N PRO A 66 -1.48 -6.57 -4.71
CA PRO A 66 -1.73 -5.85 -5.95
C PRO A 66 -0.48 -5.75 -6.85
N MET A 67 0.74 -5.67 -6.30
CA MET A 67 1.95 -5.70 -7.12
C MET A 67 2.05 -7.00 -7.91
N GLN A 68 1.82 -8.12 -7.24
CA GLN A 68 1.80 -9.44 -7.86
C GLN A 68 0.69 -9.56 -8.93
N ARG A 69 -0.54 -9.16 -8.58
CA ARG A 69 -1.69 -9.23 -9.49
C ARG A 69 -1.56 -8.32 -10.73
N LEU A 70 -0.96 -7.16 -10.57
CA LEU A 70 -0.72 -6.22 -11.66
C LEU A 70 0.48 -6.63 -12.52
N GLY A 71 1.28 -7.58 -12.08
CA GLY A 71 2.42 -8.10 -12.82
C GLY A 71 3.67 -7.24 -12.71
N VAL A 72 3.90 -6.61 -11.56
CA VAL A 72 5.19 -5.96 -11.26
C VAL A 72 6.30 -6.99 -11.32
N LYS A 73 7.38 -6.70 -12.01
CA LYS A 73 8.51 -7.60 -12.27
C LYS A 73 9.80 -6.83 -12.49
N ALA A 74 10.88 -7.54 -12.63
CA ALA A 74 12.18 -6.97 -12.97
C ALA A 74 12.08 -6.06 -14.21
N GLY A 75 12.64 -4.87 -14.10
CA GLY A 75 12.59 -3.83 -15.13
C GLY A 75 11.30 -3.00 -15.19
N SER A 76 10.27 -3.31 -14.39
CA SER A 76 9.09 -2.43 -14.26
C SER A 76 9.48 -1.08 -13.66
N ARG A 77 8.92 0.01 -14.19
CA ARG A 77 9.09 1.37 -13.64
C ARG A 77 7.94 1.66 -12.69
N VAL A 78 8.23 1.70 -11.40
CA VAL A 78 7.25 1.80 -10.32
C VAL A 78 7.40 3.13 -9.59
N ALA A 79 6.32 3.91 -9.51
CA ALA A 79 6.24 5.05 -8.60
C ALA A 79 5.46 4.66 -7.34
N VAL A 80 5.98 5.07 -6.17
CA VAL A 80 5.29 4.94 -4.89
C VAL A 80 5.01 6.33 -4.33
N ALA A 81 3.73 6.72 -4.32
CA ALA A 81 3.30 8.01 -3.81
C ALA A 81 2.89 7.92 -2.34
N GLY A 82 3.61 8.68 -1.50
CA GLY A 82 3.48 8.67 -0.05
C GLY A 82 4.39 7.64 0.62
N ILE A 83 5.32 8.10 1.46
CA ILE A 83 6.30 7.26 2.15
C ILE A 83 5.96 7.19 3.65
N GLY A 84 4.84 6.57 3.93
CA GLY A 84 4.35 6.23 5.27
C GLY A 84 4.40 4.72 5.52
N GLY A 85 3.53 4.21 6.39
CA GLY A 85 3.49 2.78 6.75
C GLY A 85 3.27 1.83 5.57
N LEU A 86 2.39 2.15 4.63
CA LEU A 86 2.21 1.38 3.39
C LEU A 86 3.34 1.67 2.39
N GLY A 87 3.72 2.95 2.25
CA GLY A 87 4.68 3.35 1.23
C GLY A 87 6.08 2.78 1.42
N HIS A 88 6.59 2.72 2.66
CA HIS A 88 7.90 2.14 2.92
C HIS A 88 7.95 0.64 2.60
N LEU A 89 6.88 -0.12 2.87
CA LEU A 89 6.79 -1.52 2.45
C LEU A 89 6.62 -1.64 0.93
N SER A 90 5.85 -0.72 0.30
CA SER A 90 5.70 -0.68 -1.16
C SER A 90 7.05 -0.50 -1.86
N LEU A 91 7.91 0.40 -1.38
CA LEU A 91 9.26 0.58 -1.93
C LEU A 91 10.05 -0.72 -1.86
N GLN A 92 10.15 -1.30 -0.67
CA GLN A 92 10.97 -2.49 -0.44
C GLN A 92 10.48 -3.70 -1.22
N PHE A 93 9.17 -3.95 -1.29
CA PHE A 93 8.63 -5.04 -2.10
C PHE A 93 8.86 -4.84 -3.59
N ALA A 94 8.63 -3.63 -4.12
CA ALA A 94 8.87 -3.35 -5.53
C ALA A 94 10.36 -3.51 -5.89
N VAL A 95 11.26 -3.04 -5.02
CA VAL A 95 12.72 -3.25 -5.18
C VAL A 95 13.07 -4.74 -5.15
N ALA A 96 12.54 -5.50 -4.19
CA ALA A 96 12.76 -6.94 -4.09
C ALA A 96 12.23 -7.72 -5.30
N MET A 97 11.20 -7.20 -5.99
CA MET A 97 10.68 -7.74 -7.25
C MET A 97 11.53 -7.34 -8.46
N GLY A 98 12.62 -6.59 -8.27
CA GLY A 98 13.54 -6.14 -9.32
C GLY A 98 13.05 -4.94 -10.13
N ALA A 99 12.06 -4.20 -9.65
CA ALA A 99 11.58 -3.00 -10.30
C ALA A 99 12.54 -1.81 -10.12
N HIS A 100 12.51 -0.88 -11.07
CA HIS A 100 13.10 0.44 -10.92
C HIS A 100 12.11 1.34 -10.18
N VAL A 101 12.44 1.68 -8.93
CA VAL A 101 11.48 2.30 -8.01
C VAL A 101 11.80 3.76 -7.77
N THR A 102 10.80 4.61 -7.97
CA THR A 102 10.85 6.04 -7.66
C THR A 102 9.93 6.35 -6.50
N ALA A 103 10.47 6.94 -5.44
CA ALA A 103 9.69 7.45 -4.33
C ALA A 103 9.12 8.84 -4.67
N VAL A 104 7.83 9.04 -4.43
CA VAL A 104 7.14 10.32 -4.67
C VAL A 104 6.60 10.85 -3.35
N SER A 105 7.09 11.99 -2.88
CA SER A 105 6.75 12.52 -1.56
C SER A 105 6.64 14.05 -1.52
N ALA A 106 5.75 14.57 -0.67
CA ALA A 106 5.64 15.99 -0.35
C ALA A 106 6.61 16.44 0.76
N SER A 107 7.48 15.54 1.24
CA SER A 107 8.40 15.76 2.35
C SER A 107 9.80 15.33 1.95
N MET A 108 10.73 16.29 1.90
CA MET A 108 12.13 16.04 1.50
C MET A 108 12.92 15.22 2.52
N ASP A 109 12.55 15.28 3.79
CA ASP A 109 13.14 14.48 4.87
C ASP A 109 12.97 12.97 4.64
N LYS A 110 12.01 12.56 3.81
CA LYS A 110 11.82 11.15 3.41
C LYS A 110 12.80 10.65 2.36
N LYS A 111 13.58 11.54 1.74
CA LYS A 111 14.47 11.16 0.64
C LYS A 111 15.53 10.14 1.07
N VAL A 112 16.25 10.44 2.14
CA VAL A 112 17.32 9.57 2.65
C VAL A 112 16.79 8.19 3.05
N ASP A 113 15.63 8.15 3.68
CA ASP A 113 15.00 6.88 4.07
C ASP A 113 14.54 6.08 2.84
N ALA A 114 13.98 6.75 1.82
CA ALA A 114 13.58 6.10 0.57
C ALA A 114 14.78 5.49 -0.16
N GLU A 115 15.90 6.21 -0.24
CA GLU A 115 17.14 5.72 -0.83
C GLU A 115 17.70 4.52 -0.07
N LYS A 116 17.68 4.54 1.27
CA LYS A 116 18.08 3.38 2.10
C LYS A 116 17.18 2.16 1.88
N MET A 117 15.91 2.37 1.54
CA MET A 117 14.97 1.32 1.20
C MET A 117 15.10 0.82 -0.25
N GLY A 118 16.05 1.37 -1.01
CA GLY A 118 16.39 0.94 -2.37
C GLY A 118 15.66 1.71 -3.47
N ALA A 119 15.00 2.83 -3.18
CA ALA A 119 14.48 3.71 -4.22
C ALA A 119 15.65 4.26 -5.05
N ALA A 120 15.57 4.09 -6.37
CA ALA A 120 16.57 4.59 -7.30
C ALA A 120 16.46 6.10 -7.51
N ASP A 121 15.22 6.63 -7.44
CA ASP A 121 14.92 8.03 -7.65
C ASP A 121 13.94 8.56 -6.60
N PHE A 122 13.92 9.89 -6.47
CA PHE A 122 13.00 10.60 -5.58
C PHE A 122 12.40 11.82 -6.28
N VAL A 123 11.07 11.90 -6.30
CA VAL A 123 10.32 13.04 -6.83
C VAL A 123 9.69 13.82 -5.70
N TYR A 124 10.11 15.07 -5.52
CA TYR A 124 9.52 16.00 -4.57
C TYR A 124 8.29 16.66 -5.16
N THR A 125 7.12 16.40 -4.59
CA THR A 125 5.85 16.83 -5.20
C THR A 125 5.60 18.34 -5.15
N LYS A 126 6.34 19.10 -4.34
CA LYS A 126 6.23 20.56 -4.30
C LYS A 126 7.14 21.23 -5.34
N ASP A 127 8.03 20.48 -5.97
CA ASP A 127 8.83 20.93 -7.12
C ASP A 127 8.05 20.61 -8.40
N ALA A 128 7.52 21.65 -9.04
CA ALA A 128 6.71 21.52 -10.25
C ALA A 128 7.54 20.97 -11.43
N GLU A 129 8.81 21.36 -11.54
CA GLU A 129 9.70 20.88 -12.59
C GLU A 129 10.05 19.40 -12.40
N ALA A 130 10.27 18.95 -11.16
CA ALA A 130 10.49 17.55 -10.86
C ALA A 130 9.25 16.70 -11.21
N MET A 131 8.05 17.17 -10.88
CA MET A 131 6.81 16.52 -11.24
C MET A 131 6.62 16.44 -12.75
N LYS A 132 6.87 17.53 -13.47
CA LYS A 132 6.78 17.59 -14.95
C LYS A 132 7.77 16.64 -15.62
N ARG A 133 9.02 16.58 -15.16
CA ARG A 133 10.01 15.61 -15.68
C ARG A 133 9.62 14.15 -15.45
N ALA A 134 8.79 13.88 -14.45
CA ALA A 134 8.33 12.54 -14.11
C ALA A 134 7.04 12.12 -14.83
N GLU A 135 6.41 13.02 -15.61
CA GLU A 135 5.21 12.70 -16.41
C GLU A 135 5.50 11.58 -17.42
N ASP A 136 4.47 10.81 -17.75
CA ASP A 136 4.50 9.70 -18.73
C ASP A 136 5.65 8.70 -18.50
N SER A 137 6.03 8.49 -17.23
CA SER A 137 7.25 7.76 -16.88
C SER A 137 7.03 6.37 -16.32
N PHE A 138 5.88 6.10 -15.68
CA PHE A 138 5.73 4.89 -14.88
C PHE A 138 4.72 3.89 -15.42
N ASP A 139 5.09 2.60 -15.33
CA ASP A 139 4.19 1.46 -15.61
C ASP A 139 3.13 1.32 -14.54
N PHE A 140 3.54 1.55 -13.29
CA PHE A 140 2.70 1.36 -12.10
C PHE A 140 2.88 2.53 -11.14
N LEU A 141 1.77 3.01 -10.61
CA LEU A 141 1.73 3.99 -9.53
C LEU A 141 0.98 3.41 -8.34
N PHE A 142 1.67 3.15 -7.25
CA PHE A 142 1.10 2.73 -5.98
C PHE A 142 0.89 3.94 -5.09
N CYS A 143 -0.38 4.34 -4.94
CA CYS A 143 -0.75 5.55 -4.22
C CYS A 143 -1.22 5.20 -2.81
N THR A 144 -0.43 5.55 -1.81
CA THR A 144 -0.71 5.30 -0.39
C THR A 144 -1.27 6.51 0.34
N VAL A 145 -1.42 7.65 -0.37
CA VAL A 145 -2.01 8.87 0.19
C VAL A 145 -3.52 8.81 0.20
N SER A 146 -4.15 9.45 1.20
CA SER A 146 -5.61 9.38 1.42
C SER A 146 -6.40 10.56 0.86
N GLY A 147 -5.75 11.53 0.23
CA GLY A 147 -6.40 12.74 -0.28
C GLY A 147 -6.79 12.62 -1.75
N ALA A 148 -8.08 12.82 -2.08
CA ALA A 148 -8.58 12.76 -3.46
C ALA A 148 -7.81 13.70 -4.41
N ALA A 149 -7.59 14.97 -4.02
CA ALA A 149 -6.84 15.95 -4.80
C ALA A 149 -5.37 15.54 -5.02
N ALA A 150 -4.77 14.82 -4.06
CA ALA A 150 -3.42 14.31 -4.21
C ALA A 150 -3.36 13.19 -5.26
N VAL A 151 -4.35 12.30 -5.28
CA VAL A 151 -4.40 11.20 -6.26
C VAL A 151 -4.45 11.73 -7.69
N SER A 152 -5.36 12.67 -7.97
CA SER A 152 -5.49 13.26 -9.31
C SER A 152 -4.18 13.88 -9.83
N ARG A 153 -3.39 14.44 -8.92
CA ARG A 153 -2.09 15.05 -9.23
C ARG A 153 -1.04 14.04 -9.70
N TYR A 154 -1.17 12.77 -9.31
CA TYR A 154 -0.20 11.75 -9.65
C TYR A 154 -0.53 10.98 -10.93
N VAL A 155 -1.76 11.09 -11.43
CA VAL A 155 -2.18 10.38 -12.66
C VAL A 155 -1.30 10.72 -13.86
N PRO A 156 -0.89 11.99 -14.10
CA PRO A 156 -0.01 12.33 -15.23
C PRO A 156 1.36 11.65 -15.20
N LEU A 157 1.78 11.12 -14.06
CA LEU A 157 3.05 10.40 -13.94
C LEU A 157 3.02 9.03 -14.65
N LEU A 158 1.81 8.47 -14.86
CA LEU A 158 1.63 7.20 -15.55
C LEU A 158 1.79 7.37 -17.06
N ARG A 159 2.55 6.47 -17.66
CA ARG A 159 2.62 6.38 -19.12
C ARG A 159 1.32 5.79 -19.70
N SER A 160 1.18 5.86 -21.01
CA SER A 160 0.08 5.20 -21.72
C SER A 160 -0.03 3.72 -21.33
N ASN A 161 -1.23 3.27 -20.97
CA ASN A 161 -1.51 1.94 -20.38
C ASN A 161 -0.88 1.69 -18.99
N GLY A 162 -0.33 2.70 -18.33
CA GLY A 162 0.10 2.62 -16.94
C GLY A 162 -1.07 2.34 -16.00
N ARG A 163 -0.78 1.76 -14.84
CA ARG A 163 -1.80 1.30 -13.90
C ARG A 163 -1.67 2.02 -12.56
N LEU A 164 -2.76 2.64 -12.14
CA LEU A 164 -2.90 3.25 -10.81
C LEU A 164 -3.46 2.22 -9.83
N CYS A 165 -2.75 1.99 -8.73
CA CYS A 165 -3.23 1.22 -7.60
C CYS A 165 -3.45 2.14 -6.39
N LEU A 166 -4.69 2.29 -5.96
CA LEU A 166 -5.06 3.07 -4.79
C LEU A 166 -5.02 2.19 -3.54
N LEU A 167 -4.09 2.47 -2.64
CA LEU A 167 -3.90 1.77 -1.38
C LEU A 167 -4.34 2.61 -0.18
N GLY A 168 -4.29 3.94 -0.34
CA GLY A 168 -4.79 4.87 0.66
C GLY A 168 -6.33 4.90 0.67
N VAL A 169 -6.92 5.07 1.87
CA VAL A 169 -8.37 5.21 2.01
C VAL A 169 -8.80 6.59 1.53
N VAL A 170 -9.48 6.66 0.40
CA VAL A 170 -10.03 7.90 -0.13
C VAL A 170 -11.50 8.01 0.26
N ARG A 171 -11.81 8.94 1.16
CA ARG A 171 -13.19 9.12 1.69
C ARG A 171 -14.06 10.07 0.87
N LYS A 172 -13.48 10.84 -0.04
CA LYS A 172 -14.17 11.78 -0.93
C LYS A 172 -14.14 11.27 -2.35
N PRO A 173 -15.13 11.61 -3.19
CA PRO A 173 -15.11 11.26 -4.61
C PRO A 173 -13.81 11.70 -5.29
N LEU A 174 -13.27 10.83 -6.14
CA LEU A 174 -12.14 11.15 -7.01
C LEU A 174 -12.68 11.76 -8.30
N THR A 175 -12.20 12.95 -8.64
CA THR A 175 -12.44 13.54 -9.95
C THR A 175 -11.19 13.31 -10.80
N LEU A 176 -11.30 12.50 -11.83
CA LEU A 176 -10.26 12.29 -12.82
C LEU A 176 -10.68 13.04 -14.07
N THR A 177 -9.86 13.99 -14.51
CA THR A 177 -10.04 14.67 -15.80
C THR A 177 -9.22 13.94 -16.86
N SER A 178 -9.84 13.56 -17.97
CA SER A 178 -9.13 13.14 -19.18
C SER A 178 -8.39 14.36 -19.73
N GLN A 179 -7.09 14.26 -19.94
CA GLN A 179 -6.32 15.19 -20.77
C GLN A 179 -6.27 14.65 -22.20
#